data_1b6dcf532645995de4902654273a5612
#
_entry.id   1b6dcf532645995de4902654273a5612
#
_cell.length_a   1.000
_cell.length_b   1.000
_cell.length_c   1.000
_cell.angle_alpha   90.00
_cell.angle_beta   90.00
_cell.angle_gamma   90.00
#
_symmetry.space_group_name_H-M   'P 1'
#
loop_
_entity.id
_entity.type
_entity.pdbx_description
1 polymer ?
#
loop_
_entity_poly.entity_id
_entity_poly.type
_entity_poly.pdbx_seq_one_letter_code
_entity_poly.pdbx_strand_id
1 'polypeptide(L)'
;MGRTLSSSNFPPTAKLTDVGHMFKGQLIGRRNQDFGNGTKPVYKFKALDATCSFVKNKETVEAPAEGDEVEIIPSTRLAIQLAQAIDGNVYTITRLEDGKKNKFGKHPQNYSVVEE
;
A
#
# COMPACT_ATOMS: atom_id res chain seq x y z
N MET A 1 17.06 -23.77 -20.94
CA MET A 1 15.83 -23.02 -21.14
C MET A 1 15.96 -21.62 -20.55
N GLY A 2 15.70 -20.63 -21.32
CA GLY A 2 15.75 -19.25 -20.87
C GLY A 2 14.50 -18.85 -20.13
N ARG A 3 14.65 -17.92 -19.23
CA ARG A 3 13.54 -17.29 -18.52
C ARG A 3 13.55 -15.80 -18.82
N THR A 4 12.40 -15.26 -19.13
CA THR A 4 12.29 -13.82 -19.32
C THR A 4 12.37 -13.13 -17.98
N LEU A 5 13.38 -12.28 -17.86
CA LEU A 5 13.51 -11.40 -16.70
C LEU A 5 12.89 -10.07 -17.07
N SER A 6 11.92 -9.64 -16.30
CA SER A 6 11.25 -8.38 -16.57
C SER A 6 11.12 -7.57 -15.29
N SER A 7 10.93 -6.28 -15.46
CA SER A 7 10.63 -5.38 -14.34
C SER A 7 9.27 -5.72 -13.70
N SER A 8 8.47 -6.55 -14.34
CA SER A 8 7.18 -6.98 -13.82
C SER A 8 7.28 -8.01 -12.70
N ASN A 9 8.49 -8.38 -12.26
CA ASN A 9 8.67 -9.26 -11.12
C ASN A 9 8.31 -8.58 -9.79
N PHE A 10 8.13 -7.26 -9.80
CA PHE A 10 7.65 -6.55 -8.61
C PHE A 10 6.17 -6.84 -8.41
N PRO A 11 5.72 -7.00 -7.14
CA PRO A 11 4.30 -7.19 -6.86
C PRO A 11 3.49 -5.98 -7.28
N PRO A 12 2.19 -6.15 -7.51
CA PRO A 12 1.32 -5.00 -7.76
C PRO A 12 1.25 -4.11 -6.51
N THR A 13 0.96 -2.82 -6.75
CA THR A 13 0.81 -1.84 -5.69
C THR A 13 -0.67 -1.63 -5.40
N ALA A 14 -1.07 -1.74 -4.14
CA ALA A 14 -2.43 -1.44 -3.72
C ALA A 14 -2.63 0.08 -3.66
N LYS A 15 -3.74 0.54 -4.23
CA LYS A 15 -4.10 1.97 -4.28
C LYS A 15 -5.45 2.18 -3.61
N LEU A 16 -5.44 2.78 -2.44
CA LEU A 16 -6.65 3.14 -1.71
C LEU A 16 -7.02 4.58 -2.07
N THR A 17 -7.59 4.76 -3.24
CA THR A 17 -7.84 6.09 -3.82
C THR A 17 -9.16 6.70 -3.40
N ASP A 18 -10.15 5.88 -3.02
CA ASP A 18 -11.48 6.34 -2.67
C ASP A 18 -11.82 6.03 -1.22
N VAL A 19 -12.64 6.87 -0.62
CA VAL A 19 -13.14 6.65 0.74
C VAL A 19 -13.85 5.28 0.79
N GLY A 20 -13.49 4.48 1.80
CA GLY A 20 -14.03 3.14 1.97
C GLY A 20 -13.19 2.04 1.33
N HIS A 21 -12.22 2.38 0.49
CA HIS A 21 -11.29 1.38 -0.02
C HIS A 21 -10.54 0.73 1.15
N MET A 22 -10.40 -0.59 1.10
CA MET A 22 -9.79 -1.36 2.18
C MET A 22 -8.78 -2.35 1.62
N PHE A 23 -7.71 -2.55 2.36
CA PHE A 23 -6.75 -3.62 2.11
C PHE A 23 -6.44 -4.33 3.41
N LYS A 24 -6.55 -5.66 3.41
CA LYS A 24 -6.18 -6.50 4.55
C LYS A 24 -5.07 -7.44 4.11
N GLY A 25 -3.98 -7.47 4.87
CA GLY A 25 -2.86 -8.33 4.55
C GLY A 25 -1.92 -8.54 5.72
N GLN A 26 -1.08 -9.57 5.59
CA GLN A 26 -0.02 -9.86 6.54
C GLN A 26 1.24 -9.12 6.13
N LEU A 27 1.79 -8.31 7.02
CA LEU A 27 3.03 -7.60 6.75
C LEU A 27 4.20 -8.59 6.72
N ILE A 28 4.91 -8.64 5.59
CA ILE A 28 6.03 -9.56 5.42
C ILE A 28 7.37 -8.87 5.22
N GLY A 29 7.37 -7.57 5.04
CA GLY A 29 8.63 -6.84 4.92
C GLY A 29 8.43 -5.40 4.54
N ARG A 30 9.54 -4.68 4.52
CA ARG A 30 9.58 -3.28 4.12
C ARG A 30 10.92 -2.98 3.48
N ARG A 31 10.93 -1.99 2.60
CA ARG A 31 12.15 -1.51 1.96
C ARG A 31 12.05 -0.02 1.73
N ASN A 32 13.18 0.61 1.50
CA ASN A 32 13.20 2.01 1.09
C ASN A 32 13.42 2.08 -0.41
N GLN A 33 12.73 3.00 -1.06
CA GLN A 33 12.88 3.21 -2.49
C GLN A 33 13.08 4.69 -2.77
N ASP A 34 14.04 4.99 -3.65
CA ASP A 34 14.29 6.34 -4.13
C ASP A 34 13.32 6.63 -5.28
N PHE A 35 12.53 7.68 -5.13
CA PHE A 35 11.56 8.12 -6.13
C PHE A 35 12.01 9.37 -6.88
N GLY A 36 13.30 9.73 -6.76
CA GLY A 36 13.84 10.91 -7.44
C GLY A 36 13.70 12.19 -6.64
N ASN A 37 12.67 12.31 -5.83
CA ASN A 37 12.44 13.47 -4.95
C ASN A 37 12.55 13.11 -3.47
N GLY A 38 13.18 11.98 -3.19
CA GLY A 38 13.38 11.51 -1.82
C GLY A 38 13.16 10.02 -1.70
N THR A 39 13.64 9.45 -0.59
CA THR A 39 13.48 8.04 -0.28
C THR A 39 12.24 7.84 0.57
N LYS A 40 11.42 6.86 0.19
CA LYS A 40 10.18 6.54 0.90
C LYS A 40 10.14 5.06 1.25
N PRO A 41 9.49 4.70 2.37
CA PRO A 41 9.29 3.29 2.70
C PRO A 41 8.22 2.68 1.80
N VAL A 42 8.45 1.42 1.43
CA VAL A 42 7.48 0.60 0.71
C VAL A 42 7.25 -0.65 1.55
N TYR A 43 5.99 -0.94 1.84
CA TYR A 43 5.61 -2.07 2.68
C TYR A 43 5.10 -3.21 1.83
N LYS A 44 5.55 -4.43 2.13
CA LYS A 44 5.13 -5.64 1.40
C LYS A 44 4.21 -6.46 2.28
N PHE A 45 3.09 -6.87 1.73
CA PHE A 45 2.07 -7.68 2.41
C PHE A 45 1.73 -8.90 1.60
N LYS A 46 1.27 -9.95 2.28
CA LYS A 46 0.52 -11.02 1.64
C LYS A 46 -0.96 -10.65 1.68
N ALA A 47 -1.59 -10.54 0.53
CA ALA A 47 -2.97 -10.11 0.43
C ALA A 47 -3.91 -11.16 1.04
N LEU A 48 -4.85 -10.71 1.86
CA LEU A 48 -5.90 -11.56 2.43
C LEU A 48 -7.27 -11.15 1.90
N ASP A 49 -7.53 -9.85 1.86
CA ASP A 49 -8.78 -9.31 1.34
C ASP A 49 -8.55 -7.87 0.89
N ALA A 50 -9.34 -7.39 -0.05
CA ALA A 50 -9.21 -6.01 -0.50
C ALA A 50 -10.44 -5.58 -1.30
N THR A 51 -10.78 -4.30 -1.18
CA THR A 51 -11.78 -3.64 -2.02
C THR A 51 -11.17 -2.47 -2.79
N CYS A 52 -9.84 -2.29 -2.70
CA CYS A 52 -9.12 -1.22 -3.38
C CYS A 52 -8.67 -1.65 -4.78
N SER A 53 -8.08 -0.70 -5.51
CA SER A 53 -7.51 -0.95 -6.82
C SER A 53 -6.06 -1.40 -6.72
N PHE A 54 -5.57 -2.06 -7.75
CA PHE A 54 -4.18 -2.51 -7.83
C PHE A 54 -3.56 -2.04 -9.13
N VAL A 55 -2.30 -1.60 -9.05
CA VAL A 55 -1.56 -1.06 -10.19
C VAL A 55 -0.23 -1.78 -10.33
N LYS A 56 0.11 -2.16 -11.56
CA LYS A 56 1.39 -2.74 -11.91
C LYS A 56 1.85 -2.16 -13.23
N ASN A 57 3.09 -1.66 -13.27
CA ASN A 57 3.63 -1.01 -14.48
C ASN A 57 2.73 0.12 -14.99
N LYS A 58 2.21 0.94 -14.08
CA LYS A 58 1.32 2.08 -14.38
C LYS A 58 -0.04 1.70 -14.97
N GLU A 59 -0.38 0.43 -14.95
CA GLU A 59 -1.67 -0.05 -15.43
C GLU A 59 -2.46 -0.69 -14.29
N THR A 60 -3.77 -0.48 -14.30
CA THR A 60 -4.66 -1.13 -13.35
C THR A 60 -4.74 -2.62 -13.69
N VAL A 61 -4.54 -3.45 -12.67
CA VAL A 61 -4.58 -4.90 -12.82
C VAL A 61 -5.67 -5.47 -11.91
N GLU A 62 -6.02 -6.74 -12.14
CA GLU A 62 -6.98 -7.45 -11.30
C GLU A 62 -6.41 -7.61 -9.88
N ALA A 63 -7.33 -7.72 -8.92
CA ALA A 63 -6.95 -7.97 -7.54
C ALA A 63 -6.17 -9.29 -7.44
N PRO A 64 -5.05 -9.30 -6.71
CA PRO A 64 -4.29 -10.54 -6.54
C PRO A 64 -5.08 -11.57 -5.72
N ALA A 65 -4.73 -12.83 -5.88
CA ALA A 65 -5.33 -13.90 -5.10
C ALA A 65 -4.86 -13.82 -3.65
N GLU A 66 -5.63 -14.43 -2.76
CA GLU A 66 -5.25 -14.54 -1.36
C GLU A 66 -3.87 -15.19 -1.25
N GLY A 67 -2.98 -14.57 -0.48
CA GLY A 67 -1.62 -15.04 -0.28
C GLY A 67 -0.61 -14.48 -1.25
N ASP A 68 -1.05 -13.80 -2.32
CA ASP A 68 -0.13 -13.15 -3.24
C ASP A 68 0.51 -11.91 -2.59
N GLU A 69 1.72 -11.59 -3.02
CA GLU A 69 2.42 -10.43 -2.50
C GLU A 69 1.91 -9.15 -3.13
N VAL A 70 1.77 -8.12 -2.30
CA VAL A 70 1.31 -6.78 -2.70
C VAL A 70 2.17 -5.76 -2.00
N GLU A 71 2.48 -4.66 -2.66
CA GLU A 71 3.20 -3.54 -2.04
C GLU A 71 2.26 -2.37 -1.81
N ILE A 72 2.56 -1.60 -0.77
CA ILE A 72 1.89 -0.33 -0.49
C ILE A 72 2.96 0.74 -0.38
N ILE A 73 2.79 1.82 -1.14
CA ILE A 73 3.62 3.02 -1.05
C ILE A 73 2.77 4.03 -0.26
N PRO A 74 3.02 4.19 1.04
CA PRO A 74 2.11 4.99 1.88
C PRO A 74 2.30 6.48 1.68
N SER A 75 1.21 7.23 1.88
CA SER A 75 1.28 8.67 2.10
C SER A 75 2.02 8.95 3.40
N THR A 76 2.36 10.22 3.66
CA THR A 76 3.07 10.59 4.87
C THR A 76 2.33 10.13 6.14
N ARG A 77 1.02 10.33 6.20
CA ARG A 77 0.23 9.92 7.37
C ARG A 77 0.15 8.42 7.53
N LEU A 78 -0.07 7.70 6.44
CA LEU A 78 -0.11 6.24 6.49
C LEU A 78 1.25 5.67 6.85
N ALA A 79 2.33 6.28 6.37
CA ALA A 79 3.69 5.85 6.70
C ALA A 79 3.97 5.96 8.20
N ILE A 80 3.47 7.01 8.87
CA ILE A 80 3.62 7.15 10.31
C ILE A 80 2.93 6.01 11.05
N GLN A 81 1.73 5.64 10.62
CA GLN A 81 1.00 4.53 11.24
C GLN A 81 1.70 3.19 10.98
N LEU A 82 2.13 2.94 9.74
CA LEU A 82 2.79 1.68 9.37
C LEU A 82 4.19 1.55 9.94
N ALA A 83 4.82 2.65 10.34
CA ALA A 83 6.13 2.59 11.00
C ALA A 83 6.09 1.81 12.30
N GLN A 84 4.92 1.71 12.92
CA GLN A 84 4.72 0.96 14.16
C GLN A 84 4.32 -0.50 13.93
N ALA A 85 4.13 -0.89 12.67
CA ALA A 85 3.67 -2.23 12.33
C ALA A 85 4.78 -3.27 12.54
N ILE A 86 4.37 -4.48 12.89
CA ILE A 86 5.26 -5.59 13.22
C ILE A 86 5.18 -6.63 12.10
N ASP A 87 6.31 -7.05 11.57
CA ASP A 87 6.36 -8.08 10.55
C ASP A 87 5.70 -9.38 11.07
N GLY A 88 4.89 -10.00 10.23
CA GLY A 88 4.16 -11.21 10.57
C GLY A 88 2.74 -10.97 11.06
N ASN A 89 2.41 -9.76 11.50
CA ASN A 89 1.06 -9.45 11.95
C ASN A 89 0.17 -9.03 10.78
N VAL A 90 -1.13 -9.19 10.98
CA VAL A 90 -2.14 -8.85 9.98
C VAL A 90 -2.70 -7.47 10.26
N TYR A 91 -2.83 -6.66 9.21
CA TYR A 91 -3.34 -5.29 9.31
C TYR A 91 -4.46 -5.07 8.32
N THR A 92 -5.47 -4.33 8.75
CA THR A 92 -6.53 -3.85 7.87
C THR A 92 -6.37 -2.34 7.73
N ILE A 93 -6.17 -1.90 6.50
CA ILE A 93 -5.98 -0.49 6.16
C ILE A 93 -7.21 -0.01 5.41
N THR A 94 -7.85 1.03 5.90
CA THR A 94 -9.07 1.58 5.28
C THR A 94 -8.86 3.06 5.00
N ARG A 95 -9.22 3.50 3.79
CA ARG A 95 -9.22 4.91 3.44
C ARG A 95 -10.42 5.60 4.08
N LEU A 96 -10.16 6.60 4.89
CA LEU A 96 -11.18 7.41 5.55
C LEU A 96 -11.43 8.68 4.73
N GLU A 97 -12.44 9.46 5.15
CA GLU A 97 -12.68 10.77 4.58
C GLU A 97 -11.47 11.67 4.75
N ASP A 98 -11.21 12.50 3.76
CA ASP A 98 -10.12 13.46 3.85
C ASP A 98 -10.36 14.44 4.99
N GLY A 99 -9.28 14.88 5.61
CA GLY A 99 -9.35 15.89 6.67
C GLY A 99 -9.75 17.26 6.13
N LYS A 100 -9.99 18.19 7.03
CA LYS A 100 -10.29 19.55 6.68
C LYS A 100 -9.13 20.19 5.93
N LYS A 101 -9.43 21.13 5.04
CA LYS A 101 -8.42 21.88 4.31
C LYS A 101 -7.45 22.55 5.28
N ASN A 102 -6.16 22.28 5.12
CA ASN A 102 -5.13 22.84 5.97
C ASN A 102 -4.70 24.24 5.47
N LYS A 103 -3.76 24.85 6.17
CA LYS A 103 -3.26 26.19 5.82
C LYS A 103 -2.61 26.28 4.45
N PHE A 104 -2.24 25.15 3.86
CA PHE A 104 -1.64 25.07 2.52
C PHE A 104 -2.69 24.81 1.43
N GLY A 105 -3.97 24.79 1.78
CA GLY A 105 -5.04 24.52 0.83
C GLY A 105 -5.23 23.06 0.47
N LYS A 106 -4.63 22.14 1.22
CA LYS A 106 -4.68 20.70 0.94
C LYS A 106 -5.48 19.97 2.00
N HIS A 107 -6.17 18.91 1.56
CA HIS A 107 -6.90 18.01 2.45
C HIS A 107 -6.02 16.80 2.75
N PRO A 108 -5.61 16.60 4.01
CA PRO A 108 -4.81 15.44 4.33
C PRO A 108 -5.60 14.15 4.18
N GLN A 109 -4.96 13.13 3.64
CA GLN A 109 -5.54 11.81 3.48
C GLN A 109 -5.49 11.06 4.81
N ASN A 110 -6.63 10.55 5.24
CA ASN A 110 -6.73 9.82 6.51
C ASN A 110 -6.94 8.32 6.26
N TYR A 111 -6.36 7.51 7.14
CA TYR A 111 -6.44 6.06 7.07
C TYR A 111 -6.67 5.48 8.46
N SER A 112 -7.41 4.38 8.50
CA SER A 112 -7.52 3.55 9.68
C SER A 112 -6.60 2.34 9.48
N VAL A 113 -5.74 2.07 10.43
CA VAL A 113 -4.88 0.88 10.42
C VAL A 113 -5.17 0.10 11.68
N VAL A 114 -5.74 -1.08 11.51
CA VAL A 114 -6.13 -1.96 12.61
C VAL A 114 -5.28 -3.21 12.58
N GLU A 115 -4.60 -3.49 13.67
CA GLU A 115 -3.83 -4.72 13.85
C GLU A 115 -4.75 -5.80 14.39
N GLU A 116 -4.65 -6.96 13.78
CA GLU A 116 -5.46 -8.12 14.21
C GLU A 116 -4.69 -9.10 15.06
#